data_59997a35a8a020454e7214d1e82185df
#
_entry.id   59997a35a8a020454e7214d1e82185df
#
_cell.length_a   1.000
_cell.length_b   1.000
_cell.length_c   1.000
_cell.angle_alpha   90.00
_cell.angle_beta   90.00
_cell.angle_gamma   90.00
#
_symmetry.space_group_name_H-M   'P 1'
#
loop_
_entity.id
_entity.type
_entity.pdbx_description
1 polymer ?
#
loop_
_entity_poly.entity_id
_entity_poly.type
_entity_poly.pdbx_seq_one_letter_code
_entity_poly.pdbx_strand_id
1 'polypeptide(L)'
;MKILIVNPILYTSETHNVKKVSSIKDTMIYDLCLGFMENSVDVTLVGAEDFKPVNEEVYPFDVVWLDTKFKKIFPPNVLPFCPDLKKYIKQNHFDLIITSEVFSLNSLMLSIHSRKNLIVWHELAKHNRIMHGIPSKIWYNIVARLFFKNTQIVARSNEARDFISKFCNNVSEAVVDHGVNLEKFTFCTEKENYFAVSSQLIKRKRINKIISAFADYVKNVDSDCRLYIMGDGEEKENLEAQVKAMKIENNVIFTGKLPHDNLIDILQKAKAMLVYTEKDNNMVSVVESIAVGTPVITTSVPYNAGYIKKYSLGIVDDNWDFNTMKKVADNRQFIENCCEYRNRLSTAKKAEEFIEISKTL
;
A
#
# COMPACT_ATOMS: atom_id res chain seq x y z
N MET A 1 17.23 19.65 6.85
CA MET A 1 15.87 19.79 6.32
C MET A 1 14.89 19.27 7.36
N LYS A 2 13.80 20.00 7.64
CA LYS A 2 12.77 19.59 8.60
C LYS A 2 11.45 19.37 7.88
N ILE A 3 10.87 18.16 7.99
CA ILE A 3 9.65 17.75 7.28
C ILE A 3 8.51 17.48 8.26
N LEU A 4 7.32 17.94 7.91
CA LEU A 4 6.08 17.60 8.58
C LEU A 4 5.29 16.62 7.72
N ILE A 5 4.98 15.44 8.25
CA ILE A 5 4.08 14.48 7.62
C ILE A 5 2.73 14.55 8.34
N VAL A 6 1.68 14.95 7.63
CA VAL A 6 0.32 15.06 8.15
C VAL A 6 -0.50 13.88 7.64
N ASN A 7 -0.62 12.86 8.47
CA ASN A 7 -1.37 11.65 8.16
C ASN A 7 -2.34 11.31 9.29
N PRO A 8 -3.47 12.00 9.41
CA PRO A 8 -4.39 11.83 10.55
C PRO A 8 -4.94 10.41 10.71
N ILE A 9 -5.11 9.67 9.60
CA ILE A 9 -5.55 8.27 9.60
C ILE A 9 -4.31 7.38 9.44
N LEU A 10 -3.82 6.80 10.52
CA LEU A 10 -2.60 5.98 10.48
C LEU A 10 -2.82 4.58 9.95
N TYR A 11 -4.03 4.05 10.10
CA TYR A 11 -4.41 2.74 9.59
C TYR A 11 -5.89 2.72 9.25
N THR A 12 -6.22 2.02 8.17
CA THR A 12 -7.59 1.81 7.74
C THR A 12 -8.12 0.48 8.27
N SER A 13 -9.38 0.48 8.73
CA SER A 13 -10.11 -0.74 9.06
C SER A 13 -11.33 -0.85 8.15
N GLU A 14 -11.67 -2.06 7.74
CA GLU A 14 -12.90 -2.30 6.96
C GLU A 14 -14.17 -2.09 7.79
N THR A 15 -14.04 -2.10 9.11
CA THR A 15 -15.13 -1.76 10.04
C THR A 15 -15.16 -0.26 10.26
N HIS A 16 -16.37 0.31 10.35
CA HIS A 16 -16.58 1.75 10.55
C HIS A 16 -16.05 2.30 11.89
N ASN A 17 -15.40 1.49 12.70
CA ASN A 17 -14.82 1.88 13.98
C ASN A 17 -13.32 2.10 13.90
N VAL A 18 -12.82 3.14 14.55
CA VAL A 18 -11.36 3.33 14.75
C VAL A 18 -10.86 2.20 15.66
N LYS A 19 -10.10 1.28 15.09
CA LYS A 19 -9.51 0.18 15.86
C LYS A 19 -8.34 0.72 16.67
N LYS A 20 -8.34 0.51 17.99
CA LYS A 20 -7.17 0.80 18.82
C LYS A 20 -6.06 -0.21 18.53
N VAL A 21 -4.87 0.29 18.30
CA VAL A 21 -3.66 -0.52 18.07
C VAL A 21 -2.72 -0.37 19.27
N SER A 22 -1.81 -1.33 19.41
CA SER A 22 -0.77 -1.29 20.44
C SER A 22 0.40 -0.38 20.04
N SER A 23 0.66 -0.21 18.74
CA SER A 23 1.79 0.52 18.21
C SER A 23 1.49 1.09 16.82
N ILE A 24 2.21 2.16 16.40
CA ILE A 24 2.21 2.64 15.02
C ILE A 24 3.38 2.06 14.20
N LYS A 25 4.28 1.28 14.80
CA LYS A 25 5.51 0.76 14.15
C LYS A 25 5.24 -0.17 12.98
N ASP A 26 4.03 -0.75 12.92
CA ASP A 26 3.59 -1.61 11.82
C ASP A 26 2.85 -0.83 10.71
N THR A 27 2.82 0.50 10.79
CA THR A 27 2.16 1.32 9.78
C THR A 27 3.15 1.74 8.68
N MET A 28 2.69 1.76 7.43
CA MET A 28 3.50 2.24 6.30
C MET A 28 4.00 3.68 6.48
N ILE A 29 3.24 4.51 7.17
CA ILE A 29 3.64 5.90 7.40
C ILE A 29 4.80 6.00 8.39
N TYR A 30 4.87 5.09 9.36
CA TYR A 30 5.99 4.98 10.27
C TYR A 30 7.28 4.62 9.50
N ASP A 31 7.21 3.61 8.64
CA ASP A 31 8.35 3.21 7.80
C ASP A 31 8.78 4.32 6.83
N LEU A 32 7.84 5.10 6.30
CA LEU A 32 8.17 6.27 5.49
C LEU A 32 8.90 7.36 6.31
N CYS A 33 8.49 7.59 7.56
CA CYS A 33 9.22 8.50 8.46
C CYS A 33 10.66 8.03 8.69
N LEU A 34 10.88 6.73 8.89
CA LEU A 34 12.24 6.16 8.97
C LEU A 34 13.03 6.39 7.68
N GLY A 35 12.40 6.19 6.51
CA GLY A 35 13.04 6.45 5.22
C GLY A 35 13.48 7.91 5.03
N PHE A 36 12.75 8.88 5.55
CA PHE A 36 13.20 10.26 5.58
C PHE A 36 14.39 10.46 6.52
N MET A 37 14.41 9.81 7.69
CA MET A 37 15.54 9.89 8.63
C MET A 37 16.82 9.28 8.03
N GLU A 38 16.72 8.17 7.29
CA GLU A 38 17.84 7.59 6.53
C GLU A 38 18.45 8.59 5.52
N ASN A 39 17.62 9.51 5.00
CA ASN A 39 18.06 10.63 4.16
C ASN A 39 18.51 11.86 4.96
N SER A 40 18.84 11.71 6.26
CA SER A 40 19.30 12.79 7.15
C SER A 40 18.30 13.95 7.28
N VAL A 41 17.01 13.64 7.29
CA VAL A 41 15.91 14.60 7.44
C VAL A 41 15.33 14.51 8.83
N ASP A 42 15.08 15.65 9.46
CA ASP A 42 14.34 15.77 10.72
C ASP A 42 12.84 15.66 10.43
N VAL A 43 12.16 14.68 11.04
CA VAL A 43 10.77 14.33 10.73
C VAL A 43 9.86 14.56 11.93
N THR A 44 8.73 15.17 11.68
CA THR A 44 7.60 15.21 12.62
C THR A 44 6.37 14.57 11.95
N LEU A 45 5.76 13.59 12.61
CA LEU A 45 4.50 12.97 12.19
C LEU A 45 3.33 13.57 12.96
N VAL A 46 2.29 14.01 12.26
CA VAL A 46 1.00 14.40 12.87
C VAL A 46 -0.02 13.31 12.61
N GLY A 47 -0.52 12.74 13.70
CA GLY A 47 -1.68 11.82 13.73
C GLY A 47 -2.89 12.44 14.42
N ALA A 48 -4.09 11.92 14.17
CA ALA A 48 -5.26 12.27 14.96
C ALA A 48 -5.26 11.50 16.29
N GLU A 49 -5.62 12.16 17.39
CA GLU A 49 -5.67 11.58 18.75
C GLU A 49 -6.53 10.30 18.80
N ASP A 50 -7.54 10.21 17.92
CA ASP A 50 -8.39 9.01 17.80
C ASP A 50 -7.58 7.75 17.43
N PHE A 51 -6.44 7.90 16.74
CA PHE A 51 -5.54 6.82 16.30
C PHE A 51 -4.34 6.62 17.21
N LYS A 52 -4.21 7.40 18.28
CA LYS A 52 -3.12 7.24 19.24
C LYS A 52 -3.13 5.84 19.84
N PRO A 53 -1.99 5.13 19.86
CA PRO A 53 -1.87 3.81 20.47
C PRO A 53 -2.29 3.80 21.94
N VAL A 54 -2.68 2.62 22.43
CA VAL A 54 -3.03 2.44 23.85
C VAL A 54 -1.80 2.56 24.73
N ASN A 55 -0.66 2.05 24.23
CA ASN A 55 0.61 2.08 24.96
C ASN A 55 1.39 3.36 24.60
N GLU A 56 2.03 3.94 25.59
CA GLU A 56 3.01 4.99 25.34
C GLU A 56 4.28 4.37 24.77
N GLU A 57 4.71 4.86 23.62
CA GLU A 57 5.93 4.41 22.94
C GLU A 57 6.84 5.59 22.64
N VAL A 58 8.13 5.32 22.67
CA VAL A 58 9.16 6.24 22.19
C VAL A 58 9.45 5.94 20.72
N TYR A 59 9.41 6.96 19.89
CA TYR A 59 9.74 6.89 18.47
C TYR A 59 11.04 7.62 18.18
N PRO A 60 11.78 7.26 17.12
CA PRO A 60 13.03 7.94 16.76
C PRO A 60 12.80 9.34 16.13
N PHE A 61 11.55 9.72 15.91
CA PHE A 61 11.11 11.02 15.39
C PHE A 61 9.94 11.56 16.23
N ASP A 62 9.68 12.85 16.10
CA ASP A 62 8.59 13.50 16.83
C ASP A 62 7.21 13.03 16.31
N VAL A 63 6.30 12.68 17.23
CA VAL A 63 4.91 12.37 16.91
C VAL A 63 3.99 13.31 17.68
N VAL A 64 3.14 14.01 16.94
CA VAL A 64 2.19 14.99 17.48
C VAL A 64 0.77 14.48 17.26
N TRP A 65 0.04 14.33 18.35
CA TRP A 65 -1.35 13.91 18.34
C TRP A 65 -2.26 15.13 18.42
N LEU A 66 -3.15 15.28 17.42
CA LEU A 66 -4.08 16.42 17.37
C LEU A 66 -5.52 15.94 17.51
N ASP A 67 -6.30 16.68 18.33
CA ASP A 67 -7.73 16.45 18.52
C ASP A 67 -8.50 16.63 17.22
N THR A 68 -9.43 15.70 16.95
CA THR A 68 -10.40 15.85 15.89
C THR A 68 -11.65 16.57 16.36
N LYS A 69 -12.18 17.48 15.54
CA LYS A 69 -13.40 18.25 15.83
C LYS A 69 -14.51 17.87 14.85
N PHE A 70 -15.75 18.18 15.26
CA PHE A 70 -16.96 17.93 14.46
C PHE A 70 -17.14 16.46 14.04
N LYS A 71 -16.80 15.50 14.94
CA LYS A 71 -16.77 14.04 14.69
C LYS A 71 -18.08 13.46 14.13
N LYS A 72 -19.24 14.10 14.43
CA LYS A 72 -20.56 13.68 13.90
C LYS A 72 -20.70 13.96 12.40
N ILE A 73 -20.03 15.01 11.88
CA ILE A 73 -20.08 15.44 10.47
C ILE A 73 -18.85 14.87 9.72
N PHE A 74 -17.70 14.88 10.39
CA PHE A 74 -16.42 14.43 9.88
C PHE A 74 -15.91 13.24 10.72
N PRO A 75 -16.39 12.02 10.44
CA PRO A 75 -15.99 10.85 11.22
C PRO A 75 -14.46 10.64 11.15
N PRO A 76 -13.80 10.38 12.30
CA PRO A 76 -12.34 10.27 12.37
C PRO A 76 -11.75 9.19 11.47
N ASN A 77 -12.47 8.10 11.24
CA ASN A 77 -12.06 6.99 10.39
C ASN A 77 -12.21 7.25 8.87
N VAL A 78 -12.82 8.38 8.48
CA VAL A 78 -13.11 8.69 7.07
C VAL A 78 -12.56 10.06 6.67
N LEU A 79 -12.83 11.09 7.48
CA LEU A 79 -12.49 12.47 7.16
C LEU A 79 -12.15 13.26 8.44
N PRO A 80 -11.13 12.87 9.21
CA PRO A 80 -10.74 13.56 10.43
C PRO A 80 -10.36 15.01 10.15
N PHE A 81 -10.84 15.92 10.98
CA PHE A 81 -10.49 17.33 10.90
C PHE A 81 -9.79 17.79 12.18
N CYS A 82 -8.54 18.22 12.06
CA CYS A 82 -7.68 18.68 13.15
C CYS A 82 -7.42 20.18 13.03
N PRO A 83 -8.29 21.07 13.53
CA PRO A 83 -8.15 22.51 13.35
C PRO A 83 -6.88 23.10 14.00
N ASP A 84 -6.40 22.47 15.08
CA ASP A 84 -5.19 22.90 15.78
C ASP A 84 -3.91 22.71 14.96
N LEU A 85 -3.96 21.94 13.88
CA LEU A 85 -2.88 21.82 12.90
C LEU A 85 -2.46 23.19 12.36
N LYS A 86 -3.40 24.10 12.12
CA LYS A 86 -3.11 25.47 11.67
C LYS A 86 -2.26 26.25 12.68
N LYS A 87 -2.56 26.11 13.97
CA LYS A 87 -1.79 26.75 15.06
C LYS A 87 -0.39 26.12 15.12
N TYR A 88 -0.32 24.80 15.04
CA TYR A 88 0.92 24.05 15.12
C TYR A 88 1.92 24.46 14.01
N ILE A 89 1.50 24.54 12.74
CA ILE A 89 2.36 24.95 11.63
C ILE A 89 2.77 26.43 11.68
N LYS A 90 1.99 27.30 12.34
CA LYS A 90 2.38 28.70 12.55
C LYS A 90 3.45 28.87 13.63
N GLN A 91 3.51 27.97 14.59
CA GLN A 91 4.45 27.99 15.70
C GLN A 91 5.76 27.26 15.40
N ASN A 92 5.78 26.43 14.35
CA ASN A 92 6.91 25.60 13.96
C ASN A 92 7.24 25.83 12.49
N HIS A 93 8.53 25.91 12.20
CA HIS A 93 8.99 26.02 10.81
C HIS A 93 9.28 24.63 10.23
N PHE A 94 8.80 24.40 9.02
CA PHE A 94 9.06 23.18 8.25
C PHE A 94 9.48 23.57 6.82
N ASP A 95 10.51 22.91 6.32
CA ASP A 95 10.99 23.09 4.94
C ASP A 95 10.03 22.43 3.93
N LEU A 96 9.39 21.33 4.32
CA LEU A 96 8.41 20.60 3.52
C LEU A 96 7.28 20.09 4.41
N ILE A 97 6.07 20.17 3.89
CA ILE A 97 4.86 19.56 4.49
C ILE A 97 4.29 18.55 3.49
N ILE A 98 4.13 17.31 3.92
CA ILE A 98 3.47 16.26 3.13
C ILE A 98 2.16 15.91 3.83
N THR A 99 1.04 15.98 3.12
CA THR A 99 -0.27 15.61 3.65
C THR A 99 -0.95 14.56 2.78
N SER A 100 -1.81 13.75 3.39
CA SER A 100 -2.56 12.70 2.70
C SER A 100 -3.86 13.22 2.13
N GLU A 101 -4.15 12.86 0.88
CA GLU A 101 -5.38 13.03 0.15
C GLU A 101 -5.84 14.47 -0.15
N VAL A 102 -6.24 14.69 -1.40
CA VAL A 102 -6.92 15.92 -1.82
C VAL A 102 -8.32 16.00 -1.18
N PHE A 103 -9.00 14.86 -1.03
CA PHE A 103 -10.29 14.80 -0.32
C PHE A 103 -10.07 14.77 1.20
N SER A 104 -9.53 15.86 1.74
CA SER A 104 -9.19 16.02 3.16
C SER A 104 -9.33 17.48 3.58
N LEU A 105 -9.99 17.73 4.72
CA LEU A 105 -10.12 19.07 5.30
C LEU A 105 -8.78 19.62 5.79
N ASN A 106 -7.90 18.74 6.28
CA ASN A 106 -6.56 19.14 6.71
C ASN A 106 -5.71 19.56 5.51
N SER A 107 -5.76 18.82 4.39
CA SER A 107 -5.09 19.19 3.15
C SER A 107 -5.64 20.49 2.56
N LEU A 108 -6.96 20.69 2.61
CA LEU A 108 -7.59 21.96 2.20
C LEU A 108 -7.07 23.13 3.04
N MET A 109 -7.05 22.98 4.36
CA MET A 109 -6.55 24.03 5.26
C MET A 109 -5.07 24.35 4.96
N LEU A 110 -4.24 23.33 4.72
CA LEU A 110 -2.83 23.50 4.37
C LEU A 110 -2.66 24.14 3.00
N SER A 111 -3.44 23.76 2.00
CA SER A 111 -3.39 24.36 0.66
C SER A 111 -3.72 25.86 0.66
N ILE A 112 -4.49 26.34 1.63
CA ILE A 112 -4.81 27.75 1.81
C ILE A 112 -3.69 28.49 2.53
N HIS A 113 -2.99 27.86 3.49
CA HIS A 113 -2.09 28.53 4.43
C HIS A 113 -0.60 28.27 4.21
N SER A 114 -0.22 27.20 3.50
CA SER A 114 1.18 26.72 3.38
C SER A 114 1.54 26.25 1.97
N ARG A 115 1.07 26.97 0.93
CA ARG A 115 1.17 26.54 -0.48
C ARG A 115 2.58 26.29 -1.01
N LYS A 116 3.57 27.06 -0.52
CA LYS A 116 4.90 27.11 -1.13
C LYS A 116 5.77 25.86 -0.82
N ASN A 117 5.45 25.12 0.23
CA ASN A 117 6.21 23.97 0.68
C ASN A 117 5.30 22.78 1.00
N LEU A 118 4.19 22.65 0.27
CA LEU A 118 3.17 21.63 0.49
C LEU A 118 3.11 20.64 -0.67
N ILE A 119 3.23 19.37 -0.35
CA ILE A 119 2.90 18.25 -1.22
C ILE A 119 1.64 17.54 -0.69
N VAL A 120 0.69 17.27 -1.56
CA VAL A 120 -0.44 16.39 -1.26
C VAL A 120 -0.21 15.02 -1.90
N TRP A 121 -0.03 13.99 -1.09
CA TRP A 121 0.18 12.62 -1.52
C TRP A 121 -1.17 11.91 -1.71
N HIS A 122 -1.59 11.73 -2.95
CA HIS A 122 -2.94 11.37 -3.35
C HIS A 122 -3.06 9.92 -3.83
N GLU A 123 -4.00 9.15 -3.25
CA GLU A 123 -4.20 7.72 -3.56
C GLU A 123 -5.48 7.43 -4.35
N LEU A 124 -6.54 8.23 -4.18
CA LEU A 124 -7.84 7.94 -4.77
C LEU A 124 -7.81 8.01 -6.30
N ALA A 125 -8.05 6.87 -6.96
CA ALA A 125 -8.14 6.76 -8.42
C ALA A 125 -9.54 7.02 -8.98
N LYS A 126 -10.54 7.29 -8.11
CA LYS A 126 -11.93 7.59 -8.46
C LYS A 126 -12.65 8.22 -7.28
N HIS A 127 -13.85 8.75 -7.55
CA HIS A 127 -14.72 9.24 -6.48
C HIS A 127 -15.02 8.15 -5.45
N ASN A 128 -14.95 8.50 -4.16
CA ASN A 128 -15.38 7.59 -3.09
C ASN A 128 -16.89 7.30 -3.20
N ARG A 129 -17.35 6.27 -2.51
CA ARG A 129 -18.76 5.85 -2.56
C ARG A 129 -19.61 6.41 -1.43
N ILE A 130 -19.07 7.27 -0.58
CA ILE A 130 -19.79 7.89 0.52
C ILE A 130 -20.96 8.68 -0.05
N MET A 131 -22.16 8.44 0.44
CA MET A 131 -23.40 9.06 -0.04
C MET A 131 -23.49 9.04 -1.58
N HIS A 132 -23.33 7.88 -2.20
CA HIS A 132 -23.32 7.68 -3.66
C HIS A 132 -22.27 8.53 -4.42
N GLY A 133 -21.23 8.97 -3.72
CA GLY A 133 -20.14 9.76 -4.29
C GLY A 133 -20.45 11.25 -4.50
N ILE A 134 -21.62 11.73 -4.08
CA ILE A 134 -22.02 13.14 -4.27
C ILE A 134 -21.03 14.10 -3.58
N PRO A 135 -20.67 13.94 -2.28
CA PRO A 135 -19.71 14.82 -1.63
C PRO A 135 -18.35 14.85 -2.33
N SER A 136 -17.88 13.71 -2.77
CA SER A 136 -16.62 13.59 -3.51
C SER A 136 -16.68 14.31 -4.87
N LYS A 137 -17.78 14.15 -5.63
CA LYS A 137 -17.96 14.85 -6.90
C LYS A 137 -17.98 16.37 -6.73
N ILE A 138 -18.70 16.89 -5.73
CA ILE A 138 -18.73 18.30 -5.40
C ILE A 138 -17.33 18.77 -5.00
N TRP A 139 -16.65 18.04 -4.13
CA TRP A 139 -15.30 18.37 -3.68
C TRP A 139 -14.31 18.52 -4.83
N TYR A 140 -14.20 17.51 -5.70
CA TYR A 140 -13.23 17.56 -6.79
C TYR A 140 -13.58 18.61 -7.85
N ASN A 141 -14.87 18.77 -8.19
CA ASN A 141 -15.27 19.74 -9.22
C ASN A 141 -15.22 21.21 -8.77
N ILE A 142 -15.37 21.46 -7.45
CA ILE A 142 -15.40 22.83 -6.92
C ILE A 142 -14.19 23.10 -6.04
N VAL A 143 -14.08 22.38 -4.90
CA VAL A 143 -13.07 22.67 -3.87
C VAL A 143 -11.66 22.42 -4.38
N ALA A 144 -11.43 21.25 -5.01
CA ALA A 144 -10.10 20.91 -5.52
C ALA A 144 -9.65 21.89 -6.60
N ARG A 145 -10.50 22.23 -7.56
CA ARG A 145 -10.19 23.19 -8.63
C ARG A 145 -9.86 24.60 -8.13
N LEU A 146 -10.52 25.04 -7.07
CA LEU A 146 -10.34 26.40 -6.55
C LEU A 146 -9.14 26.50 -5.61
N PHE A 147 -8.98 25.55 -4.69
CA PHE A 147 -8.04 25.68 -3.59
C PHE A 147 -6.74 24.91 -3.78
N PHE A 148 -6.71 23.83 -4.58
CA PHE A 148 -5.50 23.06 -4.85
C PHE A 148 -4.83 23.41 -6.18
N LYS A 149 -5.29 24.45 -6.88
CA LYS A 149 -4.79 24.85 -8.20
C LYS A 149 -3.27 25.01 -8.29
N ASN A 150 -2.65 25.53 -7.23
CA ASN A 150 -1.22 25.79 -7.16
C ASN A 150 -0.50 24.93 -6.12
N THR A 151 -1.16 23.88 -5.60
CA THR A 151 -0.58 22.95 -4.66
C THR A 151 0.01 21.78 -5.41
N GLN A 152 1.26 21.42 -5.12
CA GLN A 152 1.88 20.25 -5.70
C GLN A 152 1.18 18.98 -5.25
N ILE A 153 0.70 18.19 -6.20
CA ILE A 153 0.07 16.89 -5.93
C ILE A 153 0.97 15.80 -6.49
N VAL A 154 1.26 14.80 -5.67
CA VAL A 154 2.01 13.59 -6.04
C VAL A 154 1.08 12.40 -5.90
N ALA A 155 0.85 11.66 -6.97
CA ALA A 155 -0.03 10.51 -6.94
C ALA A 155 0.71 9.24 -6.49
N ARG A 156 -0.04 8.29 -5.93
CA ARG A 156 0.47 6.97 -5.51
C ARG A 156 0.37 5.91 -6.62
N SER A 157 -0.35 6.20 -7.70
CA SER A 157 -0.47 5.35 -8.89
C SER A 157 -0.76 6.18 -10.12
N ASN A 158 -0.57 5.62 -11.32
CA ASN A 158 -0.93 6.29 -12.57
C ASN A 158 -2.42 6.58 -12.64
N GLU A 159 -3.28 5.67 -12.18
CA GLU A 159 -4.73 5.84 -12.15
C GLU A 159 -5.14 7.00 -11.23
N ALA A 160 -4.48 7.13 -10.07
CA ALA A 160 -4.70 8.25 -9.17
C ALA A 160 -4.23 9.57 -9.79
N ARG A 161 -3.09 9.57 -10.49
CA ARG A 161 -2.59 10.71 -11.23
C ARG A 161 -3.58 11.13 -12.33
N ASP A 162 -4.01 10.19 -13.16
CA ASP A 162 -4.94 10.44 -14.27
C ASP A 162 -6.33 10.90 -13.76
N PHE A 163 -6.73 10.42 -12.58
CA PHE A 163 -7.95 10.90 -11.94
C PHE A 163 -7.83 12.34 -11.47
N ILE A 164 -6.78 12.64 -10.67
CA ILE A 164 -6.65 13.98 -10.05
C ILE A 164 -6.30 15.06 -11.06
N SER A 165 -5.59 14.75 -12.15
CA SER A 165 -5.26 15.67 -13.23
C SER A 165 -6.47 16.24 -13.96
N LYS A 166 -7.66 15.64 -13.82
CA LYS A 166 -8.92 16.18 -14.32
C LYS A 166 -9.41 17.41 -13.55
N PHE A 167 -8.89 17.61 -12.33
CA PHE A 167 -9.37 18.63 -11.39
C PHE A 167 -8.29 19.61 -10.94
N CYS A 168 -7.03 19.21 -10.94
CA CYS A 168 -5.89 19.99 -10.46
C CYS A 168 -4.82 20.07 -11.55
N ASN A 169 -4.16 21.22 -11.67
CA ASN A 169 -3.19 21.48 -12.75
C ASN A 169 -1.75 21.15 -12.33
N ASN A 170 -1.42 21.30 -11.03
CA ASN A 170 -0.07 21.08 -10.52
C ASN A 170 0.07 19.66 -9.97
N VAL A 171 0.00 18.68 -10.87
CA VAL A 171 0.16 17.25 -10.56
C VAL A 171 1.51 16.79 -11.09
N SER A 172 2.31 16.15 -10.24
CA SER A 172 3.60 15.61 -10.60
C SER A 172 3.48 14.53 -11.68
N GLU A 173 4.38 14.56 -12.66
CA GLU A 173 4.57 13.46 -13.60
C GLU A 173 5.07 12.19 -12.88
N ALA A 174 5.91 12.38 -11.86
CA ALA A 174 6.40 11.29 -11.02
C ALA A 174 5.29 10.78 -10.11
N VAL A 175 5.19 9.46 -10.02
CA VAL A 175 4.32 8.72 -9.10
C VAL A 175 5.18 8.17 -7.97
N VAL A 176 4.84 8.51 -6.73
CA VAL A 176 5.50 7.97 -5.54
C VAL A 176 4.53 7.00 -4.88
N ASP A 177 4.76 5.71 -5.08
CA ASP A 177 3.97 4.63 -4.52
C ASP A 177 4.40 4.28 -3.08
N HIS A 178 3.80 3.25 -2.50
CA HIS A 178 4.18 2.74 -1.20
C HIS A 178 5.55 2.08 -1.24
N GLY A 179 6.41 2.47 -0.32
CA GLY A 179 7.66 1.79 -0.06
C GLY A 179 7.54 0.78 1.08
N VAL A 180 8.60 0.02 1.30
CA VAL A 180 8.76 -0.87 2.45
C VAL A 180 10.11 -0.59 3.13
N ASN A 181 10.15 -0.77 4.44
CA ASN A 181 11.41 -0.72 5.17
C ASN A 181 12.18 -2.02 4.91
N LEU A 182 13.22 -1.95 4.07
CA LEU A 182 13.99 -3.12 3.66
C LEU A 182 14.76 -3.80 4.80
N GLU A 183 14.97 -3.13 5.93
CA GLU A 183 15.60 -3.73 7.11
C GLU A 183 14.73 -4.84 7.73
N LYS A 184 13.41 -4.76 7.54
CA LYS A 184 12.44 -5.78 7.98
C LYS A 184 12.37 -6.99 7.04
N PHE A 185 13.04 -6.95 5.88
CA PHE A 185 12.87 -7.94 4.81
C PHE A 185 14.20 -8.58 4.43
N THR A 186 14.45 -9.79 4.91
CA THR A 186 15.60 -10.56 4.47
C THR A 186 15.38 -11.08 3.06
N PHE A 187 16.32 -10.77 2.15
CA PHE A 187 16.28 -11.29 0.78
C PHE A 187 16.67 -12.76 0.76
N CYS A 188 15.88 -13.61 0.10
CA CYS A 188 16.12 -15.04 0.02
C CYS A 188 16.16 -15.52 -1.45
N THR A 189 17.25 -16.14 -1.85
CA THR A 189 17.40 -16.74 -3.19
C THR A 189 16.97 -18.20 -3.25
N GLU A 190 17.02 -18.88 -2.11
CA GLU A 190 16.64 -20.29 -2.02
C GLU A 190 15.13 -20.41 -1.82
N LYS A 191 14.49 -21.15 -2.73
CA LYS A 191 13.03 -21.33 -2.71
C LYS A 191 12.68 -22.77 -2.34
N GLU A 192 11.67 -22.88 -1.49
CA GLU A 192 11.09 -24.17 -1.11
C GLU A 192 9.98 -24.58 -2.09
N ASN A 193 9.54 -25.82 -2.02
CA ASN A 193 8.59 -26.39 -2.98
C ASN A 193 7.15 -25.95 -2.74
N TYR A 194 6.88 -24.63 -2.76
CA TYR A 194 5.53 -24.09 -2.66
C TYR A 194 5.37 -22.72 -3.31
N PHE A 195 4.10 -22.40 -3.58
CA PHE A 195 3.62 -21.07 -3.95
C PHE A 195 2.91 -20.40 -2.77
N ALA A 196 2.79 -19.08 -2.81
CA ALA A 196 2.14 -18.31 -1.75
C ALA A 196 1.08 -17.36 -2.30
N VAL A 197 0.01 -17.18 -1.52
CA VAL A 197 -1.02 -16.15 -1.70
C VAL A 197 -1.12 -15.36 -0.41
N SER A 198 -0.98 -14.04 -0.47
CA SER A 198 -1.21 -13.12 0.65
C SER A 198 -2.34 -12.16 0.29
N SER A 199 -3.54 -12.42 0.81
CA SER A 199 -4.72 -11.64 0.44
C SER A 199 -5.90 -11.85 1.39
N GLN A 200 -6.82 -10.87 1.41
CA GLN A 200 -8.16 -11.10 1.94
C GLN A 200 -8.91 -12.11 1.07
N LEU A 201 -9.63 -13.05 1.69
CA LEU A 201 -10.39 -14.09 1.01
C LEU A 201 -11.80 -13.57 0.64
N ILE A 202 -11.85 -12.71 -0.39
CA ILE A 202 -13.07 -12.06 -0.89
C ILE A 202 -13.20 -12.24 -2.41
N LYS A 203 -14.41 -12.16 -2.94
CA LYS A 203 -14.74 -12.48 -4.36
C LYS A 203 -13.82 -11.79 -5.36
N ARG A 204 -13.57 -10.49 -5.21
CA ARG A 204 -12.75 -9.74 -6.17
C ARG A 204 -11.28 -10.19 -6.27
N LYS A 205 -10.78 -10.91 -5.26
CA LYS A 205 -9.41 -11.47 -5.24
C LYS A 205 -9.27 -12.79 -5.99
N ARG A 206 -10.37 -13.36 -6.43
CA ARG A 206 -10.41 -14.53 -7.34
C ARG A 206 -9.49 -15.68 -6.91
N ILE A 207 -9.36 -15.94 -5.60
CA ILE A 207 -8.52 -17.04 -5.08
C ILE A 207 -8.94 -18.39 -5.64
N ASN A 208 -10.23 -18.56 -5.97
CA ASN A 208 -10.75 -19.73 -6.66
C ASN A 208 -10.05 -20.01 -7.99
N LYS A 209 -9.65 -18.99 -8.76
CA LYS A 209 -8.89 -19.16 -10.00
C LYS A 209 -7.47 -19.64 -9.72
N ILE A 210 -6.84 -19.11 -8.65
CA ILE A 210 -5.51 -19.52 -8.20
C ILE A 210 -5.53 -21.01 -7.82
N ILE A 211 -6.53 -21.43 -7.03
CA ILE A 211 -6.70 -22.84 -6.62
C ILE A 211 -6.89 -23.75 -7.84
N SER A 212 -7.68 -23.34 -8.85
CA SER A 212 -7.85 -24.12 -10.07
C SER A 212 -6.54 -24.29 -10.85
N ALA A 213 -5.79 -23.21 -11.07
CA ALA A 213 -4.48 -23.26 -11.75
C ALA A 213 -3.46 -24.10 -10.95
N PHE A 214 -3.49 -24.01 -9.62
CA PHE A 214 -2.63 -24.81 -8.76
C PHE A 214 -3.00 -26.30 -8.78
N ALA A 215 -4.28 -26.65 -8.83
CA ALA A 215 -4.71 -28.05 -8.96
C ALA A 215 -4.19 -28.68 -10.27
N ASP A 216 -4.22 -27.92 -11.37
CA ASP A 216 -3.62 -28.35 -12.62
C ASP A 216 -2.09 -28.45 -12.53
N TYR A 217 -1.43 -27.57 -11.76
CA TYR A 217 -0.01 -27.66 -11.50
C TYR A 217 0.38 -28.94 -10.74
N VAL A 218 -0.33 -29.25 -9.65
CA VAL A 218 -0.14 -30.49 -8.87
C VAL A 218 -0.32 -31.73 -9.76
N LYS A 219 -1.33 -31.72 -10.60
CA LYS A 219 -1.65 -32.86 -11.49
C LYS A 219 -0.63 -33.06 -12.63
N ASN A 220 -0.11 -32.00 -13.21
CA ASN A 220 0.65 -32.05 -14.48
C ASN A 220 2.13 -31.77 -14.33
N VAL A 221 2.56 -31.16 -13.20
CA VAL A 221 3.96 -30.71 -13.03
C VAL A 221 4.61 -31.32 -11.79
N ASP A 222 4.03 -31.12 -10.59
CA ASP A 222 4.65 -31.56 -9.34
C ASP A 222 3.60 -31.86 -8.27
N SER A 223 3.40 -33.16 -7.99
CA SER A 223 2.43 -33.65 -7.01
C SER A 223 2.73 -33.29 -5.57
N ASP A 224 3.99 -32.97 -5.24
CA ASP A 224 4.44 -32.69 -3.88
C ASP A 224 4.46 -31.18 -3.57
N CYS A 225 4.21 -30.34 -4.59
CA CYS A 225 4.17 -28.89 -4.43
C CYS A 225 3.03 -28.46 -3.51
N ARG A 226 3.23 -27.40 -2.73
CA ARG A 226 2.23 -26.85 -1.81
C ARG A 226 1.79 -25.44 -2.21
N LEU A 227 0.64 -25.05 -1.73
CA LEU A 227 0.12 -23.68 -1.83
C LEU A 227 -0.25 -23.17 -0.44
N TYR A 228 0.42 -22.12 0.01
CA TYR A 228 0.05 -21.42 1.24
C TYR A 228 -0.89 -20.27 0.90
N ILE A 229 -2.08 -20.28 1.51
CA ILE A 229 -3.08 -19.20 1.40
C ILE A 229 -3.15 -18.48 2.73
N MET A 230 -2.49 -17.31 2.77
CA MET A 230 -2.36 -16.46 3.95
C MET A 230 -3.40 -15.35 3.90
N GLY A 231 -4.33 -15.37 4.83
CA GLY A 231 -5.42 -14.39 4.94
C GLY A 231 -6.71 -15.01 5.43
N ASP A 232 -7.74 -14.18 5.53
CA ASP A 232 -9.07 -14.56 5.98
C ASP A 232 -10.13 -13.74 5.23
N GLY A 233 -11.39 -14.18 5.23
CA GLY A 233 -12.49 -13.48 4.59
C GLY A 233 -13.70 -14.36 4.32
N GLU A 234 -14.75 -13.74 3.79
CA GLU A 234 -16.07 -14.37 3.55
C GLU A 234 -16.06 -15.56 2.60
N GLU A 235 -15.05 -15.69 1.73
CA GLU A 235 -14.93 -16.78 0.75
C GLU A 235 -14.19 -18.01 1.29
N LYS A 236 -13.70 -18.00 2.53
CA LYS A 236 -12.85 -19.08 3.07
C LYS A 236 -13.52 -20.45 2.95
N GLU A 237 -14.75 -20.60 3.43
CA GLU A 237 -15.48 -21.86 3.40
C GLU A 237 -15.68 -22.38 1.97
N ASN A 238 -16.00 -21.47 1.02
CA ASN A 238 -16.17 -21.80 -0.40
C ASN A 238 -14.86 -22.30 -1.02
N LEU A 239 -13.74 -21.68 -0.66
CA LEU A 239 -12.41 -22.05 -1.15
C LEU A 239 -11.94 -23.38 -0.58
N GLU A 240 -12.18 -23.66 0.70
CA GLU A 240 -11.90 -24.95 1.34
C GLU A 240 -12.74 -26.07 0.70
N ALA A 241 -14.03 -25.83 0.42
CA ALA A 241 -14.89 -26.76 -0.30
C ALA A 241 -14.38 -27.04 -1.73
N GLN A 242 -13.87 -26.01 -2.44
CA GLN A 242 -13.25 -26.17 -3.77
C GLN A 242 -12.01 -27.07 -3.70
N VAL A 243 -11.11 -26.83 -2.76
CA VAL A 243 -9.89 -27.63 -2.54
C VAL A 243 -10.25 -29.10 -2.35
N LYS A 244 -11.25 -29.39 -1.51
CA LYS A 244 -11.76 -30.75 -1.29
C LYS A 244 -12.36 -31.37 -2.54
N ALA A 245 -13.17 -30.62 -3.28
CA ALA A 245 -13.76 -31.10 -4.54
C ALA A 245 -12.70 -31.45 -5.59
N MET A 246 -11.56 -30.72 -5.60
CA MET A 246 -10.43 -30.96 -6.49
C MET A 246 -9.45 -32.03 -5.97
N LYS A 247 -9.64 -32.54 -4.75
CA LYS A 247 -8.80 -33.58 -4.10
C LYS A 247 -7.33 -33.17 -3.94
N ILE A 248 -7.10 -31.93 -3.53
CA ILE A 248 -5.77 -31.35 -3.29
C ILE A 248 -5.61 -30.83 -1.85
N GLU A 249 -6.36 -31.41 -0.90
CA GLU A 249 -6.35 -31.00 0.52
C GLU A 249 -4.94 -31.13 1.16
N ASN A 250 -4.17 -32.11 0.71
CA ASN A 250 -2.82 -32.32 1.20
C ASN A 250 -1.79 -31.32 0.66
N ASN A 251 -2.17 -30.58 -0.40
CA ASN A 251 -1.29 -29.62 -1.08
C ASN A 251 -1.62 -28.16 -0.72
N VAL A 252 -2.83 -27.86 -0.21
CA VAL A 252 -3.27 -26.49 0.09
C VAL A 252 -3.36 -26.27 1.60
N ILE A 253 -2.70 -25.21 2.06
CA ILE A 253 -2.62 -24.84 3.48
C ILE A 253 -3.24 -23.46 3.66
N PHE A 254 -4.39 -23.40 4.33
CA PHE A 254 -5.01 -22.15 4.77
C PHE A 254 -4.44 -21.78 6.15
N THR A 255 -3.62 -20.75 6.22
CA THR A 255 -2.98 -20.33 7.48
C THR A 255 -3.87 -19.42 8.33
N GLY A 256 -4.94 -18.87 7.74
CA GLY A 256 -5.66 -17.74 8.32
C GLY A 256 -4.81 -16.46 8.29
N LYS A 257 -5.18 -15.49 9.11
CA LYS A 257 -4.45 -14.25 9.26
C LYS A 257 -3.22 -14.45 10.14
N LEU A 258 -2.05 -14.24 9.59
CA LEU A 258 -0.76 -14.36 10.29
C LEU A 258 -0.27 -13.01 10.84
N PRO A 259 0.54 -13.01 11.90
CA PRO A 259 1.43 -11.91 12.22
C PRO A 259 2.34 -11.60 11.01
N HIS A 260 2.74 -10.33 10.85
CA HIS A 260 3.47 -9.89 9.67
C HIS A 260 4.78 -10.65 9.46
N ASP A 261 5.57 -10.86 10.53
CA ASP A 261 6.85 -11.57 10.44
C ASP A 261 6.68 -13.01 9.92
N ASN A 262 5.68 -13.74 10.44
CA ASN A 262 5.39 -15.10 9.98
C ASN A 262 4.91 -15.15 8.53
N LEU A 263 4.19 -14.11 8.08
CA LEU A 263 3.78 -13.99 6.69
C LEU A 263 5.01 -13.81 5.80
N ILE A 264 5.95 -12.96 6.20
CA ILE A 264 7.19 -12.71 5.47
C ILE A 264 8.06 -13.95 5.40
N ASP A 265 8.16 -14.73 6.49
CA ASP A 265 8.91 -15.99 6.53
C ASP A 265 8.42 -17.01 5.51
N ILE A 266 7.10 -17.09 5.31
CA ILE A 266 6.53 -17.95 4.24
C ILE A 266 6.79 -17.32 2.87
N LEU A 267 6.55 -16.02 2.73
CA LEU A 267 6.63 -15.35 1.44
C LEU A 267 8.05 -15.40 0.84
N GLN A 268 9.10 -15.19 1.67
CA GLN A 268 10.49 -15.15 1.22
C GLN A 268 10.99 -16.46 0.60
N LYS A 269 10.42 -17.61 0.97
CA LYS A 269 10.84 -18.93 0.48
C LYS A 269 9.92 -19.48 -0.60
N ALA A 270 8.84 -18.81 -0.93
CA ALA A 270 7.93 -19.24 -2.00
C ALA A 270 8.56 -19.13 -3.37
N LYS A 271 8.27 -20.08 -4.29
CA LYS A 271 8.68 -20.04 -5.71
C LYS A 271 8.14 -18.81 -6.41
N ALA A 272 6.90 -18.43 -6.10
CA ALA A 272 6.26 -17.18 -6.53
C ALA A 272 5.08 -16.85 -5.62
N MET A 273 4.75 -15.56 -5.57
CA MET A 273 3.46 -15.08 -5.07
C MET A 273 2.44 -15.07 -6.20
N LEU A 274 1.25 -15.62 -5.94
CA LEU A 274 0.16 -15.70 -6.90
C LEU A 274 -0.92 -14.66 -6.62
N VAL A 275 -1.28 -13.89 -7.63
CA VAL A 275 -2.31 -12.85 -7.57
C VAL A 275 -3.25 -12.98 -8.76
N TYR A 276 -4.56 -13.04 -8.49
CA TYR A 276 -5.58 -13.06 -9.54
C TYR A 276 -6.71 -12.11 -9.12
N THR A 277 -6.58 -10.82 -9.38
CA THR A 277 -7.54 -9.83 -8.88
C THR A 277 -8.31 -9.13 -10.00
N GLU A 278 -9.58 -8.80 -9.74
CA GLU A 278 -10.42 -8.01 -10.66
C GLU A 278 -10.32 -6.50 -10.40
N LYS A 279 -9.85 -6.11 -9.21
CA LYS A 279 -9.78 -4.72 -8.83
C LYS A 279 -8.86 -4.56 -7.63
N ASP A 280 -7.74 -3.96 -7.87
CA ASP A 280 -6.81 -3.47 -6.87
C ASP A 280 -6.10 -2.22 -7.39
N ASN A 281 -5.59 -1.43 -6.47
CA ASN A 281 -4.68 -0.34 -6.77
C ASN A 281 -3.25 -0.83 -6.55
N ASN A 282 -2.48 -0.20 -5.68
CA ASN A 282 -1.15 -0.66 -5.32
C ASN A 282 -1.24 -1.72 -4.21
N MET A 283 -0.76 -2.93 -4.48
CA MET A 283 -0.79 -4.05 -3.54
C MET A 283 0.51 -4.09 -2.73
N VAL A 284 0.42 -3.82 -1.43
CA VAL A 284 1.58 -3.87 -0.51
C VAL A 284 2.21 -5.25 -0.49
N SER A 285 1.41 -6.33 -0.46
CA SER A 285 1.92 -7.71 -0.49
C SER A 285 2.78 -8.03 -1.72
N VAL A 286 2.51 -7.38 -2.86
CA VAL A 286 3.35 -7.50 -4.06
C VAL A 286 4.70 -6.80 -3.84
N VAL A 287 4.71 -5.62 -3.22
CA VAL A 287 5.95 -4.91 -2.87
C VAL A 287 6.79 -5.74 -1.92
N GLU A 288 6.17 -6.31 -0.88
CA GLU A 288 6.81 -7.21 0.10
C GLU A 288 7.39 -8.46 -0.56
N SER A 289 6.64 -9.09 -1.47
CA SER A 289 7.08 -10.26 -2.22
C SER A 289 8.38 -9.99 -2.99
N ILE A 290 8.43 -8.89 -3.72
CA ILE A 290 9.62 -8.50 -4.49
C ILE A 290 10.77 -8.15 -3.54
N ALA A 291 10.48 -7.46 -2.43
CA ALA A 291 11.49 -7.08 -1.44
C ALA A 291 12.22 -8.27 -0.82
N VAL A 292 11.54 -9.41 -0.64
CA VAL A 292 12.13 -10.67 -0.12
C VAL A 292 12.67 -11.58 -1.23
N GLY A 293 12.62 -11.18 -2.49
CA GLY A 293 13.15 -11.96 -3.62
C GLY A 293 12.16 -12.98 -4.19
N THR A 294 10.86 -12.82 -3.93
CA THR A 294 9.85 -13.74 -4.45
C THR A 294 9.13 -13.11 -5.64
N PRO A 295 9.31 -13.69 -6.86
CA PRO A 295 8.67 -13.19 -8.06
C PRO A 295 7.15 -13.28 -7.98
N VAL A 296 6.47 -12.50 -8.80
CA VAL A 296 4.99 -12.36 -8.73
C VAL A 296 4.35 -12.78 -10.04
N ILE A 297 3.34 -13.63 -9.98
CA ILE A 297 2.42 -13.91 -11.09
C ILE A 297 1.13 -13.15 -10.84
N THR A 298 0.75 -12.26 -11.76
CA THR A 298 -0.40 -11.40 -11.57
C THR A 298 -1.15 -11.11 -12.87
N THR A 299 -2.39 -10.63 -12.74
CA THR A 299 -3.14 -10.01 -13.84
C THR A 299 -2.61 -8.59 -14.11
N SER A 300 -3.06 -7.95 -15.18
CA SER A 300 -2.71 -6.56 -15.51
C SER A 300 -3.39 -5.51 -14.62
N VAL A 301 -4.29 -5.94 -13.74
CA VAL A 301 -5.18 -5.07 -12.95
C VAL A 301 -4.47 -4.24 -11.88
N PRO A 302 -3.57 -4.77 -11.01
CA PRO A 302 -2.93 -3.95 -10.00
C PRO A 302 -1.88 -3.01 -10.61
N TYR A 303 -1.73 -1.81 -10.05
CA TYR A 303 -0.68 -0.87 -10.45
C TYR A 303 0.71 -1.51 -10.52
N ASN A 304 1.00 -2.40 -9.59
CA ASN A 304 2.25 -3.15 -9.52
C ASN A 304 2.56 -3.91 -10.82
N ALA A 305 1.55 -4.34 -11.59
CA ALA A 305 1.73 -5.08 -12.85
C ALA A 305 2.59 -4.30 -13.86
N GLY A 306 2.51 -2.98 -13.87
CA GLY A 306 3.30 -2.13 -14.75
C GLY A 306 4.81 -2.33 -14.57
N TYR A 307 5.30 -2.24 -13.35
CA TYR A 307 6.73 -2.42 -13.09
C TYR A 307 7.15 -3.89 -13.03
N ILE A 308 6.26 -4.83 -12.62
CA ILE A 308 6.54 -6.26 -12.71
C ILE A 308 6.88 -6.64 -14.15
N LYS A 309 6.05 -6.21 -15.11
CA LYS A 309 6.28 -6.45 -16.55
C LYS A 309 7.53 -5.75 -17.04
N LYS A 310 7.70 -4.46 -16.72
CA LYS A 310 8.82 -3.62 -17.20
C LYS A 310 10.18 -4.14 -16.75
N TYR A 311 10.28 -4.63 -15.53
CA TYR A 311 11.55 -5.06 -14.92
C TYR A 311 11.65 -6.59 -14.79
N SER A 312 10.73 -7.35 -15.39
CA SER A 312 10.70 -8.81 -15.35
C SER A 312 10.82 -9.36 -13.92
N LEU A 313 9.97 -8.87 -13.01
CA LEU A 313 9.93 -9.29 -11.61
C LEU A 313 8.97 -10.49 -11.40
N GLY A 314 8.57 -11.12 -12.50
CA GLY A 314 7.59 -12.18 -12.58
C GLY A 314 6.85 -12.12 -13.91
N ILE A 315 5.61 -12.63 -13.95
CA ILE A 315 4.79 -12.65 -15.17
C ILE A 315 3.46 -11.92 -14.93
N VAL A 316 3.10 -11.08 -15.91
CA VAL A 316 1.81 -10.38 -15.97
C VAL A 316 1.01 -10.94 -17.14
N ASP A 317 -0.07 -11.65 -16.85
CA ASP A 317 -0.97 -12.26 -17.82
C ASP A 317 -2.39 -12.35 -17.22
N ASP A 318 -3.40 -11.90 -17.94
CA ASP A 318 -4.79 -11.88 -17.43
C ASP A 318 -5.43 -13.28 -17.41
N ASN A 319 -4.82 -14.24 -18.09
CA ASN A 319 -5.25 -15.63 -18.19
C ASN A 319 -4.16 -16.62 -17.74
N TRP A 320 -3.29 -16.22 -16.81
CA TRP A 320 -2.23 -17.08 -16.34
C TRP A 320 -2.76 -18.41 -15.76
N ASP A 321 -2.01 -19.47 -15.98
CA ASP A 321 -2.35 -20.84 -15.64
C ASP A 321 -1.14 -21.59 -15.01
N PHE A 322 -1.25 -22.90 -14.88
CA PHE A 322 -0.19 -23.75 -14.34
C PHE A 322 1.11 -23.73 -15.19
N ASN A 323 1.02 -23.48 -16.51
CA ASN A 323 2.22 -23.34 -17.35
C ASN A 323 2.97 -22.06 -17.03
N THR A 324 2.23 -20.97 -16.72
CA THR A 324 2.82 -19.73 -16.24
C THR A 324 3.51 -19.95 -14.89
N MET A 325 2.89 -20.69 -13.97
CA MET A 325 3.48 -21.06 -12.69
C MET A 325 4.78 -21.86 -12.87
N LYS A 326 4.78 -22.88 -13.73
CA LYS A 326 5.97 -23.66 -14.07
C LYS A 326 7.10 -22.76 -14.62
N LYS A 327 6.76 -21.88 -15.57
CA LYS A 327 7.73 -20.98 -16.20
C LYS A 327 8.41 -20.04 -15.20
N VAL A 328 7.70 -19.58 -14.18
CA VAL A 328 8.29 -18.73 -13.13
C VAL A 328 9.11 -19.59 -12.17
N ALA A 329 8.62 -20.76 -11.76
CA ALA A 329 9.33 -21.64 -10.82
C ALA A 329 10.68 -22.15 -11.39
N ASP A 330 10.76 -22.36 -12.70
CA ASP A 330 11.96 -22.88 -13.37
C ASP A 330 12.98 -21.79 -13.76
N ASN A 331 12.67 -20.49 -13.52
CA ASN A 331 13.52 -19.40 -13.99
C ASN A 331 14.04 -18.51 -12.86
N ARG A 332 15.28 -18.73 -12.45
CA ARG A 332 15.96 -17.96 -11.40
C ARG A 332 16.17 -16.48 -11.75
N GLN A 333 16.14 -16.12 -13.04
CA GLN A 333 16.32 -14.72 -13.46
C GLN A 333 15.29 -13.77 -12.83
N PHE A 334 14.07 -14.24 -12.56
CA PHE A 334 13.07 -13.43 -11.88
C PHE A 334 13.47 -13.06 -10.45
N ILE A 335 14.19 -13.97 -9.73
CA ILE A 335 14.69 -13.72 -8.38
C ILE A 335 15.83 -12.69 -8.43
N GLU A 336 16.75 -12.82 -9.39
CA GLU A 336 17.86 -11.88 -9.60
C GLU A 336 17.33 -10.48 -9.92
N ASN A 337 16.34 -10.39 -10.80
CA ASN A 337 15.68 -9.13 -11.12
C ASN A 337 14.99 -8.51 -9.90
N CYS A 338 14.38 -9.31 -9.02
CA CYS A 338 13.83 -8.82 -7.74
C CYS A 338 14.94 -8.24 -6.85
N CYS A 339 16.12 -8.88 -6.81
CA CYS A 339 17.28 -8.38 -6.06
C CYS A 339 17.73 -7.00 -6.53
N GLU A 340 17.87 -6.82 -7.84
CA GLU A 340 18.27 -5.55 -8.44
C GLU A 340 17.21 -4.45 -8.25
N TYR A 341 15.94 -4.83 -8.28
CA TYR A 341 14.83 -3.87 -8.20
C TYR A 341 14.48 -3.44 -6.77
N ARG A 342 14.71 -4.30 -5.75
CA ARG A 342 14.20 -4.10 -4.39
C ARG A 342 14.55 -2.75 -3.77
N ASN A 343 15.73 -2.20 -4.05
CA ASN A 343 16.15 -0.92 -3.51
C ASN A 343 15.25 0.24 -3.96
N ARG A 344 14.60 0.12 -5.12
CA ARG A 344 13.62 1.11 -5.60
C ARG A 344 12.31 1.09 -4.81
N LEU A 345 12.07 0.00 -4.07
CA LEU A 345 10.88 -0.19 -3.22
C LEU A 345 11.12 0.29 -1.79
N SER A 346 12.36 0.69 -1.41
CA SER A 346 12.65 1.13 -0.05
C SER A 346 11.94 2.44 0.29
N THR A 347 11.52 2.57 1.54
CA THR A 347 10.99 3.83 2.09
C THR A 347 12.02 4.95 2.01
N ALA A 348 13.32 4.65 2.15
CA ALA A 348 14.40 5.61 1.93
C ALA A 348 14.39 6.18 0.50
N LYS A 349 14.22 5.32 -0.52
CA LYS A 349 14.11 5.77 -1.90
C LYS A 349 12.84 6.59 -2.15
N LYS A 350 11.71 6.20 -1.54
CA LYS A 350 10.47 6.99 -1.63
C LYS A 350 10.61 8.37 -0.96
N ALA A 351 11.30 8.43 0.16
CA ALA A 351 11.63 9.70 0.82
C ALA A 351 12.51 10.59 -0.06
N GLU A 352 13.55 10.02 -0.69
CA GLU A 352 14.39 10.72 -1.66
C GLU A 352 13.58 11.28 -2.84
N GLU A 353 12.63 10.49 -3.40
CA GLU A 353 11.73 10.94 -4.47
C GLU A 353 10.90 12.18 -4.04
N PHE A 354 10.38 12.21 -2.82
CA PHE A 354 9.69 13.40 -2.28
C PHE A 354 10.62 14.61 -2.11
N ILE A 355 11.84 14.38 -1.62
CA ILE A 355 12.84 15.44 -1.46
C ILE A 355 13.18 16.04 -2.83
N GLU A 356 13.39 15.22 -3.86
CA GLU A 356 13.66 15.71 -5.22
C GLU A 356 12.48 16.52 -5.78
N ILE A 357 11.25 16.04 -5.62
CA ILE A 357 10.05 16.79 -6.04
C ILE A 357 9.97 18.13 -5.30
N SER A 358 10.33 18.17 -4.01
CA SER A 358 10.27 19.39 -3.21
C SER A 358 11.21 20.49 -3.70
N LYS A 359 12.29 20.16 -4.40
CA LYS A 359 13.24 21.15 -4.97
C LYS A 359 12.63 21.96 -6.12
N THR A 360 11.49 21.52 -6.65
CA THR A 360 10.78 22.19 -7.74
C THR A 360 9.59 23.04 -7.26
N LEU A 361 9.36 23.14 -5.96
CA LEU A 361 8.28 23.93 -5.32
C LEU A 361 8.60 25.47 -5.21
#